data_cf1b38911c72ad4f0b74f8a73cce7e05
#
_entry.id   cf1b38911c72ad4f0b74f8a73cce7e05
#
_cell.length_a   1.000
_cell.length_b   1.000
_cell.length_c   1.000
_cell.angle_alpha   90.00
_cell.angle_beta   90.00
_cell.angle_gamma   90.00
#
_symmetry.space_group_name_H-M   'P 1'
#
loop_
_entity.id
_entity.type
_entity.pdbx_description
1 polymer ?
#
loop_
_entity_poly.entity_id
_entity_poly.type
_entity_poly.pdbx_seq_one_letter_code
_entity_poly.pdbx_strand_id
1 'polypeptide(L)'
;MKRYLIGLVASCCIAAAIASLQGCGSSVSAQEAAPTPNYPQVADTSAATAGAAAFFSGYFAARSQHSVDGIMARFSDPRATFYDATVGWGFDNFAALKAIFAQIVPTWGVGGLSYPTRILGDETSAIVALTDTKELFGAEIRTLSAVDMKNGKIVRWVDYWDSRTIPASIDASLRLPPAQFATDFKESQVGESASVLMKSTANALQQALAAGDAQSAGALFSYDAVFEDMTLRTQVSGKAAITRYLARVIVQAPYGVGSPSIPRHVLGSDKGGGYEWRASQLSGGKNGIFALNLDASGAITRLTTVYDGRVVQSAVLQSLATLGVEP
;
A
#
# COMPACT_ATOMS: atom_id res chain seq x y z
N MET A 1 -2.74 -3.93 26.73
CA MET A 1 -2.14 -3.37 25.51
C MET A 1 -2.14 -1.83 25.44
N LYS A 2 -2.22 -1.09 26.56
CA LYS A 2 -2.33 0.39 26.60
C LYS A 2 -1.10 1.10 27.18
N ARG A 3 0.05 0.44 27.35
CA ARG A 3 1.14 1.01 28.17
C ARG A 3 2.45 1.34 27.40
N TYR A 4 2.56 1.06 26.12
CA TYR A 4 3.83 1.30 25.38
C TYR A 4 3.81 2.49 24.41
N LEU A 5 2.65 3.13 24.18
CA LEU A 5 2.54 4.36 23.36
C LEU A 5 2.71 5.67 24.16
N ILE A 6 2.89 5.60 25.50
CA ILE A 6 2.88 6.79 26.37
C ILE A 6 4.30 7.37 26.60
N GLY A 7 5.33 6.71 26.10
CA GLY A 7 6.73 7.07 26.44
C GLY A 7 7.39 8.16 25.60
N LEU A 8 6.81 8.65 24.51
CA LEU A 8 7.54 9.55 23.60
C LEU A 8 6.88 10.92 23.33
N VAL A 9 5.79 11.26 23.99
CA VAL A 9 5.18 12.60 23.86
C VAL A 9 4.78 13.13 25.23
N ALA A 10 5.76 13.40 26.06
CA ALA A 10 5.58 14.19 27.27
C ALA A 10 6.49 15.42 27.20
N SER A 11 6.07 16.46 26.52
CA SER A 11 6.39 17.85 26.87
C SER A 11 5.73 18.83 25.90
N CYS A 12 4.64 19.41 26.31
CA CYS A 12 4.23 20.81 26.23
C CYS A 12 2.71 20.92 26.39
N CYS A 13 2.28 21.07 27.64
CA CYS A 13 0.97 21.65 27.95
C CYS A 13 1.09 23.16 27.95
N ILE A 14 0.20 23.87 27.25
CA ILE A 14 -0.38 25.14 27.72
C ILE A 14 -1.80 25.23 27.20
N ALA A 15 -2.72 25.46 28.12
CA ALA A 15 -4.15 25.62 27.93
C ALA A 15 -4.54 27.03 27.47
N ALA A 16 -5.62 27.16 26.71
CA ALA A 16 -6.51 28.31 26.78
C ALA A 16 -7.93 27.93 26.36
N ALA A 17 -8.87 28.26 27.22
CA ALA A 17 -10.30 28.07 27.09
C ALA A 17 -10.98 29.29 26.43
N ILE A 18 -12.34 29.14 26.19
CA ILE A 18 -13.38 30.15 25.93
C ILE A 18 -13.77 30.26 24.43
N ALA A 19 -15.02 30.33 24.05
CA ALA A 19 -16.38 30.39 24.60
C ALA A 19 -17.39 30.04 23.49
N SER A 20 -18.55 29.61 23.88
CA SER A 20 -19.75 29.32 23.10
C SER A 20 -20.39 30.54 22.46
N LEU A 21 -20.89 30.41 21.25
CA LEU A 21 -22.05 31.17 20.74
C LEU A 21 -22.87 30.27 19.81
N GLN A 22 -24.09 30.01 20.24
CA GLN A 22 -25.13 29.32 19.48
C GLN A 22 -25.68 30.26 18.40
N GLY A 23 -25.73 29.75 17.17
CA GLY A 23 -26.47 30.35 16.08
C GLY A 23 -27.16 29.24 15.29
N CYS A 24 -28.50 29.11 15.48
CA CYS A 24 -29.33 28.29 14.59
C CYS A 24 -29.35 28.91 13.19
N GLY A 25 -28.72 28.27 12.26
CA GLY A 25 -28.84 28.54 10.82
C GLY A 25 -29.01 27.22 10.10
N SER A 26 -30.13 27.06 9.38
CA SER A 26 -30.40 25.92 8.50
C SER A 26 -29.33 25.86 7.43
N SER A 27 -28.36 25.00 7.58
CA SER A 27 -27.32 24.77 6.60
C SER A 27 -27.81 23.79 5.54
N VAL A 28 -28.13 24.29 4.37
CA VAL A 28 -27.98 23.51 3.13
C VAL A 28 -26.55 23.00 3.13
N SER A 29 -26.36 21.69 3.18
CA SER A 29 -25.04 21.08 3.13
C SER A 29 -24.42 21.40 1.76
N ALA A 30 -23.66 22.47 1.70
CA ALA A 30 -22.74 22.68 0.60
C ALA A 30 -21.78 21.47 0.60
N GLN A 31 -21.81 20.70 -0.48
CA GLN A 31 -20.85 19.63 -0.71
C GLN A 31 -19.47 20.30 -0.70
N GLU A 32 -18.72 20.05 0.37
CA GLU A 32 -17.40 20.65 0.55
C GLU A 32 -16.55 20.31 -0.67
N ALA A 33 -16.12 21.33 -1.41
CA ALA A 33 -15.31 21.15 -2.60
C ALA A 33 -14.05 20.33 -2.20
N ALA A 34 -13.72 19.33 -3.00
CA ALA A 34 -12.53 18.54 -2.76
C ALA A 34 -11.30 19.47 -2.70
N PRO A 35 -10.41 19.30 -1.70
CA PRO A 35 -9.24 20.16 -1.56
C PRO A 35 -8.41 20.16 -2.85
N THR A 36 -7.96 21.34 -3.27
CA THR A 36 -7.10 21.48 -4.45
C THR A 36 -5.76 20.80 -4.19
N PRO A 37 -5.26 19.97 -5.13
CA PRO A 37 -3.97 19.35 -5.01
C PRO A 37 -2.84 20.36 -4.82
N ASN A 38 -2.03 20.16 -3.79
CA ASN A 38 -0.86 21.00 -3.44
C ASN A 38 0.44 20.20 -3.52
N TYR A 39 0.45 19.12 -4.26
CA TYR A 39 1.57 18.19 -4.47
C TYR A 39 1.85 18.00 -5.97
N PRO A 40 3.00 17.40 -6.36
CA PRO A 40 3.30 17.11 -7.76
C PRO A 40 2.24 16.23 -8.42
N GLN A 41 1.68 16.67 -9.55
CA GLN A 41 0.64 15.95 -10.31
C GLN A 41 1.30 14.93 -11.26
N VAL A 42 1.94 13.90 -10.69
CA VAL A 42 2.74 12.92 -11.43
C VAL A 42 2.07 11.54 -11.52
N ALA A 43 0.87 11.38 -10.98
CA ALA A 43 0.21 10.09 -10.93
C ALA A 43 -0.16 9.55 -12.32
N ASP A 44 0.30 8.34 -12.64
CA ASP A 44 -0.23 7.55 -13.72
C ASP A 44 -1.60 6.96 -13.31
N THR A 45 -2.64 7.38 -13.98
CA THR A 45 -4.04 6.95 -13.75
C THR A 45 -4.60 6.13 -14.90
N SER A 46 -3.76 5.70 -15.85
CA SER A 46 -4.19 4.99 -17.07
C SER A 46 -4.90 3.67 -16.77
N ALA A 47 -4.58 3.05 -15.63
CA ALA A 47 -5.18 1.81 -15.14
C ALA A 47 -6.25 2.04 -14.04
N ALA A 48 -6.72 3.27 -13.87
CA ALA A 48 -7.79 3.62 -12.93
C ALA A 48 -9.03 4.15 -13.66
N THR A 49 -10.18 4.07 -12.98
CA THR A 49 -11.36 4.85 -13.39
C THR A 49 -11.17 6.32 -13.05
N ALA A 50 -11.90 7.19 -13.73
CA ALA A 50 -11.88 8.64 -13.46
C ALA A 50 -12.33 8.93 -12.00
N GLY A 51 -13.31 8.18 -11.48
CA GLY A 51 -13.80 8.34 -10.13
C GLY A 51 -12.76 7.95 -9.07
N ALA A 52 -12.06 6.82 -9.26
CA ALA A 52 -10.95 6.44 -8.38
C ALA A 52 -9.82 7.47 -8.41
N ALA A 53 -9.43 7.93 -9.60
CA ALA A 53 -8.40 8.96 -9.74
C ALA A 53 -8.77 10.26 -9.00
N ALA A 54 -10.00 10.73 -9.14
CA ALA A 54 -10.51 11.93 -8.46
C ALA A 54 -10.59 11.73 -6.94
N PHE A 55 -11.03 10.55 -6.48
CA PHE A 55 -11.11 10.23 -5.06
C PHE A 55 -9.72 10.31 -4.40
N PHE A 56 -8.73 9.63 -4.96
CA PHE A 56 -7.37 9.63 -4.40
C PHE A 56 -6.68 10.98 -4.54
N SER A 57 -6.93 11.73 -5.63
CA SER A 57 -6.45 13.12 -5.72
C SER A 57 -6.92 13.96 -4.53
N GLY A 58 -8.20 13.88 -4.17
CA GLY A 58 -8.75 14.58 -3.01
C GLY A 58 -8.21 14.07 -1.66
N TYR A 59 -7.98 12.75 -1.53
CA TYR A 59 -7.38 12.18 -0.33
C TYR A 59 -5.95 12.69 -0.10
N PHE A 60 -5.11 12.63 -1.13
CA PHE A 60 -3.72 13.06 -1.03
C PHE A 60 -3.58 14.58 -0.92
N ALA A 61 -4.52 15.35 -1.47
CA ALA A 61 -4.58 16.79 -1.22
C ALA A 61 -4.78 17.08 0.28
N ALA A 62 -5.74 16.40 0.92
CA ALA A 62 -5.96 16.54 2.36
C ALA A 62 -4.75 16.08 3.19
N ARG A 63 -4.10 14.98 2.77
CA ARG A 63 -2.91 14.43 3.43
C ARG A 63 -1.71 15.38 3.32
N SER A 64 -1.46 15.94 2.15
CA SER A 64 -0.39 16.94 1.92
C SER A 64 -0.70 18.32 2.50
N GLN A 65 -1.96 18.61 2.85
CA GLN A 65 -2.36 19.78 3.63
C GLN A 65 -2.29 19.53 5.14
N HIS A 66 -1.90 18.33 5.58
CA HIS A 66 -1.86 17.88 6.97
C HIS A 66 -3.24 18.05 7.68
N SER A 67 -4.33 17.85 6.94
CA SER A 67 -5.70 18.00 7.43
C SER A 67 -6.24 16.69 7.99
N VAL A 68 -6.23 16.52 9.31
CA VAL A 68 -6.80 15.32 9.97
C VAL A 68 -8.25 15.10 9.56
N ASP A 69 -9.08 16.14 9.62
CA ASP A 69 -10.50 16.02 9.27
C ASP A 69 -10.68 15.75 7.77
N GLY A 70 -9.89 16.36 6.90
CA GLY A 70 -9.91 16.10 5.45
C GLY A 70 -9.50 14.66 5.10
N ILE A 71 -8.50 14.11 5.77
CA ILE A 71 -8.09 12.71 5.66
C ILE A 71 -9.23 11.81 6.14
N MET A 72 -9.71 12.03 7.36
CA MET A 72 -10.73 11.18 7.98
C MET A 72 -12.08 11.26 7.30
N ALA A 73 -12.41 12.38 6.63
CA ALA A 73 -13.61 12.49 5.81
C ALA A 73 -13.65 11.47 4.66
N ARG A 74 -12.52 10.88 4.28
CA ARG A 74 -12.45 9.84 3.23
C ARG A 74 -12.68 8.42 3.76
N PHE A 75 -12.61 8.21 5.07
CA PHE A 75 -12.81 6.91 5.69
C PHE A 75 -14.26 6.70 6.14
N SER A 76 -14.67 5.43 6.18
CA SER A 76 -16.02 5.03 6.61
C SER A 76 -16.10 4.99 8.14
N ASP A 77 -17.01 5.76 8.72
CA ASP A 77 -17.34 5.68 10.15
C ASP A 77 -18.53 4.71 10.34
N PRO A 78 -18.48 3.80 11.30
CA PRO A 78 -17.40 3.48 12.26
C PRO A 78 -16.42 2.36 11.79
N ARG A 79 -16.54 1.87 10.57
CA ARG A 79 -16.00 0.55 10.14
C ARG A 79 -14.64 0.57 9.46
N ALA A 80 -14.06 1.75 9.25
CA ALA A 80 -12.77 1.83 8.59
C ALA A 80 -11.67 1.14 9.38
N THR A 81 -10.85 0.34 8.68
CA THR A 81 -9.65 -0.29 9.22
C THR A 81 -8.41 0.22 8.47
N PHE A 82 -7.29 0.26 9.16
CA PHE A 82 -6.00 0.60 8.59
C PHE A 82 -4.92 -0.32 9.17
N TYR A 83 -4.08 -0.86 8.29
CA TYR A 83 -2.94 -1.67 8.69
C TYR A 83 -1.67 -1.18 8.00
N ASP A 84 -0.56 -1.20 8.72
CA ASP A 84 0.78 -1.14 8.16
C ASP A 84 1.38 -2.54 8.22
N ALA A 85 1.45 -3.22 7.08
CA ALA A 85 1.93 -4.58 6.97
C ALA A 85 3.44 -4.70 7.22
N THR A 86 4.18 -3.57 7.15
CA THR A 86 5.64 -3.53 7.31
C THR A 86 6.05 -3.50 8.77
N VAL A 87 5.45 -2.62 9.58
CA VAL A 87 5.78 -2.49 11.01
C VAL A 87 4.77 -3.15 11.93
N GLY A 88 3.66 -3.65 11.38
CA GLY A 88 2.67 -4.46 12.11
C GLY A 88 1.55 -3.67 12.78
N TRP A 89 1.45 -2.36 12.58
CA TRP A 89 0.40 -1.56 13.19
C TRP A 89 -0.98 -1.88 12.59
N GLY A 90 -2.00 -1.86 13.44
CA GLY A 90 -3.38 -2.06 13.03
C GLY A 90 -4.36 -1.23 13.84
N PHE A 91 -5.33 -0.64 13.14
CA PHE A 91 -6.43 0.14 13.70
C PHE A 91 -7.73 -0.44 13.16
N ASP A 92 -8.49 -1.09 14.05
CA ASP A 92 -9.66 -1.91 13.70
C ASP A 92 -10.97 -1.11 13.57
N ASN A 93 -10.93 0.21 13.74
CA ASN A 93 -12.11 1.07 13.62
C ASN A 93 -11.73 2.53 13.38
N PHE A 94 -12.70 3.30 12.91
CA PHE A 94 -12.56 4.71 12.59
C PHE A 94 -12.06 5.55 13.78
N ALA A 95 -12.58 5.33 14.99
CA ALA A 95 -12.21 6.13 16.15
C ALA A 95 -10.74 5.94 16.54
N ALA A 96 -10.25 4.69 16.52
CA ALA A 96 -8.83 4.39 16.78
C ALA A 96 -7.93 5.00 15.71
N LEU A 97 -8.34 4.92 14.43
CA LEU A 97 -7.61 5.52 13.32
C LEU A 97 -7.58 7.05 13.44
N LYS A 98 -8.72 7.70 13.72
CA LYS A 98 -8.78 9.16 13.92
C LYS A 98 -7.90 9.61 15.07
N ALA A 99 -7.88 8.86 16.18
CA ALA A 99 -7.05 9.17 17.33
C ALA A 99 -5.56 9.17 17.01
N ILE A 100 -5.06 8.20 16.23
CA ILE A 100 -3.65 8.17 15.85
C ILE A 100 -3.32 9.28 14.84
N PHE A 101 -4.17 9.54 13.84
CA PHE A 101 -3.94 10.65 12.92
C PHE A 101 -3.92 12.01 13.63
N ALA A 102 -4.79 12.22 14.61
CA ALA A 102 -4.79 13.43 15.43
C ALA A 102 -3.50 13.62 16.25
N GLN A 103 -2.77 12.54 16.54
CA GLN A 103 -1.49 12.58 17.24
C GLN A 103 -0.31 12.79 16.27
N ILE A 104 -0.28 12.07 15.14
CA ILE A 104 0.90 12.07 14.26
C ILE A 104 0.89 13.19 13.23
N VAL A 105 -0.26 13.55 12.65
CA VAL A 105 -0.32 14.56 11.58
C VAL A 105 0.22 15.93 12.02
N PRO A 106 -0.05 16.44 13.25
CA PRO A 106 0.54 17.69 13.72
C PRO A 106 2.08 17.65 13.88
N THR A 107 2.69 16.46 13.91
CA THR A 107 4.15 16.29 14.01
C THR A 107 4.86 16.27 12.67
N TRP A 108 4.12 16.21 11.58
CA TRP A 108 4.69 16.20 10.24
C TRP A 108 5.41 17.50 9.93
N GLY A 109 6.58 17.40 9.31
CA GLY A 109 7.40 18.55 8.99
C GLY A 109 6.71 19.48 7.97
N VAL A 110 6.96 20.78 8.15
CA VAL A 110 6.45 21.81 7.21
C VAL A 110 6.93 21.49 5.79
N GLY A 111 6.01 21.52 4.82
CA GLY A 111 6.29 21.19 3.43
C GLY A 111 6.36 19.70 3.14
N GLY A 112 6.08 18.84 4.13
CA GLY A 112 5.93 17.40 3.91
C GLY A 112 4.76 17.09 3.00
N LEU A 113 4.98 16.26 1.98
CA LEU A 113 4.00 15.89 0.98
C LEU A 113 3.79 14.39 0.95
N SER A 114 2.54 13.99 0.75
CA SER A 114 2.15 12.62 0.42
C SER A 114 1.38 12.67 -0.90
N TYR A 115 1.85 11.96 -1.91
CA TYR A 115 1.23 12.03 -3.22
C TYR A 115 1.25 10.70 -3.97
N PRO A 116 0.21 10.42 -4.78
CA PRO A 116 0.17 9.21 -5.57
C PRO A 116 1.13 9.33 -6.76
N THR A 117 1.77 8.23 -7.09
CA THR A 117 2.58 8.10 -8.33
C THR A 117 1.90 7.18 -9.35
N ARG A 118 1.00 6.30 -8.88
CA ARG A 118 0.16 5.48 -9.73
C ARG A 118 -1.10 5.06 -8.99
N ILE A 119 -2.23 5.02 -9.71
CA ILE A 119 -3.52 4.56 -9.19
C ILE A 119 -4.05 3.47 -10.13
N LEU A 120 -4.42 2.31 -9.58
CA LEU A 120 -4.90 1.15 -10.32
C LEU A 120 -6.21 0.66 -9.68
N GLY A 121 -7.26 0.49 -10.48
CA GLY A 121 -8.53 -0.03 -10.00
C GLY A 121 -9.71 0.91 -10.20
N ASP A 122 -10.71 0.78 -9.37
CA ASP A 122 -11.97 1.51 -9.46
C ASP A 122 -12.47 2.01 -8.09
N GLU A 123 -13.70 2.48 -8.04
CA GLU A 123 -14.33 3.03 -6.82
C GLU A 123 -14.72 1.98 -5.79
N THR A 124 -14.48 0.70 -6.06
CA THR A 124 -14.73 -0.42 -5.13
C THR A 124 -13.46 -0.93 -4.50
N SER A 125 -12.37 -1.03 -5.29
CA SER A 125 -11.05 -1.39 -4.78
C SER A 125 -9.93 -0.90 -5.69
N ALA A 126 -8.81 -0.53 -5.08
CA ALA A 126 -7.66 -0.01 -5.81
C ALA A 126 -6.34 -0.39 -5.15
N ILE A 127 -5.28 -0.36 -5.95
CA ILE A 127 -3.91 -0.30 -5.45
C ILE A 127 -3.36 1.10 -5.78
N VAL A 128 -2.77 1.74 -4.77
CA VAL A 128 -2.19 3.07 -4.91
C VAL A 128 -0.70 3.00 -4.63
N ALA A 129 0.11 3.33 -5.62
CA ALA A 129 1.52 3.62 -5.40
C ALA A 129 1.65 5.09 -4.99
N LEU A 130 2.34 5.34 -3.88
CA LEU A 130 2.49 6.68 -3.34
C LEU A 130 3.92 6.94 -2.84
N THR A 131 4.24 8.21 -2.70
CA THR A 131 5.47 8.68 -2.07
C THR A 131 5.11 9.60 -0.91
N ASP A 132 5.65 9.29 0.26
CA ASP A 132 5.72 10.17 1.41
C ASP A 132 7.13 10.78 1.45
N THR A 133 7.21 12.12 1.40
CA THR A 133 8.51 12.80 1.40
C THR A 133 9.19 12.72 2.76
N LYS A 134 10.50 12.95 2.78
CA LYS A 134 11.31 12.83 4.00
C LYS A 134 10.87 13.75 5.15
N GLU A 135 10.20 14.84 4.85
CA GLU A 135 9.68 15.81 5.82
C GLU A 135 8.58 15.22 6.70
N LEU A 136 7.88 14.17 6.21
CA LEU A 136 6.82 13.48 6.99
C LEU A 136 7.43 12.52 8.04
N PHE A 137 8.40 11.71 7.63
CA PHE A 137 8.88 10.57 8.44
C PHE A 137 10.40 10.49 8.58
N GLY A 138 11.14 11.56 8.21
CA GLY A 138 12.61 11.59 8.27
C GLY A 138 13.32 10.86 7.12
N ALA A 139 12.58 10.12 6.29
CA ALA A 139 13.06 9.47 5.07
C ALA A 139 11.95 9.45 4.02
N GLU A 140 12.33 9.40 2.72
CA GLU A 140 11.36 9.16 1.66
C GLU A 140 10.87 7.71 1.74
N ILE A 141 9.55 7.54 1.83
CA ILE A 141 8.90 6.22 1.85
C ILE A 141 8.07 6.05 0.60
N ARG A 142 8.34 4.99 -0.14
CA ARG A 142 7.55 4.58 -1.30
C ARG A 142 6.72 3.37 -0.92
N THR A 143 5.42 3.48 -1.10
CA THR A 143 4.43 2.52 -0.61
C THR A 143 3.56 2.04 -1.76
N LEU A 144 3.16 0.78 -1.73
CA LEU A 144 1.97 0.28 -2.41
C LEU A 144 0.90 0.03 -1.36
N SER A 145 -0.25 0.64 -1.54
CA SER A 145 -1.39 0.50 -0.62
C SER A 145 -2.53 -0.28 -1.27
N ALA A 146 -3.03 -1.29 -0.58
CA ALA A 146 -4.28 -1.96 -0.92
C ALA A 146 -5.45 -1.21 -0.28
N VAL A 147 -6.44 -0.80 -1.07
CA VAL A 147 -7.55 0.03 -0.60
C VAL A 147 -8.88 -0.55 -1.05
N ASP A 148 -9.74 -0.89 -0.09
CA ASP A 148 -11.14 -1.26 -0.35
C ASP A 148 -12.06 -0.10 -0.01
N MET A 149 -13.03 0.15 -0.89
CA MET A 149 -13.96 1.26 -0.78
C MET A 149 -15.41 0.78 -0.84
N LYS A 150 -16.28 1.46 -0.12
CA LYS A 150 -17.73 1.24 -0.17
C LYS A 150 -18.45 2.56 0.01
N ASN A 151 -19.43 2.82 -0.88
CA ASN A 151 -20.22 4.06 -0.85
C ASN A 151 -19.35 5.33 -0.85
N GLY A 152 -18.29 5.35 -1.67
CA GLY A 152 -17.37 6.48 -1.78
C GLY A 152 -16.51 6.74 -0.55
N LYS A 153 -16.31 5.74 0.32
CA LYS A 153 -15.48 5.82 1.52
C LYS A 153 -14.53 4.63 1.60
N ILE A 154 -13.35 4.85 2.15
CA ILE A 154 -12.39 3.80 2.46
C ILE A 154 -12.93 2.98 3.64
N VAL A 155 -13.05 1.67 3.45
CA VAL A 155 -13.44 0.72 4.51
C VAL A 155 -12.25 -0.09 5.00
N ARG A 156 -11.20 -0.22 4.18
CA ARG A 156 -9.96 -0.89 4.53
C ARG A 156 -8.79 -0.24 3.77
N TRP A 157 -7.66 -0.05 4.45
CA TRP A 157 -6.39 0.42 3.90
C TRP A 157 -5.26 -0.42 4.45
N VAL A 158 -4.36 -0.91 3.62
CA VAL A 158 -3.16 -1.65 4.05
C VAL A 158 -1.94 -1.13 3.30
N ASP A 159 -0.93 -0.71 4.03
CA ASP A 159 0.34 -0.21 3.49
C ASP A 159 1.42 -1.28 3.46
N TYR A 160 2.16 -1.33 2.35
CA TYR A 160 3.33 -2.18 2.13
C TYR A 160 4.50 -1.32 1.65
N TRP A 161 5.62 -1.38 2.35
CA TRP A 161 6.83 -0.64 2.03
C TRP A 161 8.09 -1.34 2.55
N ASP A 162 9.27 -0.89 2.11
CA ASP A 162 10.55 -1.45 2.54
C ASP A 162 11.15 -0.60 3.68
N SER A 163 11.16 -1.15 4.89
CA SER A 163 11.61 -0.43 6.08
C SER A 163 13.13 -0.15 6.12
N ARG A 164 13.89 -0.66 5.15
CA ARG A 164 15.32 -0.32 5.02
C ARG A 164 15.55 1.13 4.61
N THR A 165 14.51 1.83 4.16
CA THR A 165 14.57 3.27 3.86
C THR A 165 14.75 4.13 5.11
N ILE A 166 14.34 3.64 6.28
CA ILE A 166 14.53 4.32 7.56
C ILE A 166 15.65 3.70 8.37
N PRO A 167 16.30 4.48 9.28
CA PRO A 167 17.32 3.95 10.19
C PRO A 167 16.82 2.75 11.01
N ALA A 168 17.70 1.77 11.26
CA ALA A 168 17.35 0.57 12.01
C ALA A 168 16.83 0.87 13.44
N SER A 169 17.35 1.92 14.07
CA SER A 169 16.89 2.36 15.41
C SER A 169 15.45 2.89 15.37
N ILE A 170 15.07 3.58 14.30
CA ILE A 170 13.71 4.07 14.10
C ILE A 170 12.78 2.90 13.83
N ASP A 171 13.14 2.00 12.92
CA ASP A 171 12.35 0.78 12.66
C ASP A 171 12.12 -0.01 13.95
N ALA A 172 13.17 -0.27 14.73
CA ALA A 172 13.06 -0.99 15.99
C ALA A 172 12.14 -0.32 17.03
N SER A 173 11.99 0.99 16.98
CA SER A 173 11.06 1.72 17.87
C SER A 173 9.60 1.70 17.39
N LEU A 174 9.38 1.53 16.08
CA LEU A 174 8.05 1.52 15.47
C LEU A 174 7.49 0.10 15.34
N ARG A 175 8.35 -0.86 15.03
CA ARG A 175 7.95 -2.24 14.71
C ARG A 175 7.40 -2.96 15.92
N LEU A 176 6.23 -3.56 15.76
CA LEU A 176 5.68 -4.46 16.75
C LEU A 176 6.49 -5.78 16.81
N PRO A 177 6.55 -6.42 17.98
CA PRO A 177 7.06 -7.77 18.06
C PRO A 177 6.32 -8.73 17.11
N PRO A 178 7.00 -9.72 16.49
CA PRO A 178 6.37 -10.61 15.50
C PRO A 178 5.08 -11.30 15.99
N ALA A 179 5.02 -11.66 17.27
CA ALA A 179 3.83 -12.27 17.87
C ALA A 179 2.59 -11.34 17.96
N GLN A 180 2.78 -10.04 17.76
CA GLN A 180 1.71 -9.03 17.79
C GLN A 180 1.30 -8.58 16.38
N PHE A 181 1.99 -9.03 15.34
CA PHE A 181 1.57 -8.77 13.96
C PHE A 181 0.21 -9.40 13.71
N ALA A 182 -0.69 -8.64 13.10
CA ALA A 182 -1.97 -9.16 12.69
C ALA A 182 -1.78 -10.27 11.65
N THR A 183 -2.48 -11.39 11.85
CA THR A 183 -2.52 -12.50 10.87
C THR A 183 -3.63 -12.30 9.84
N ASP A 184 -4.51 -11.35 10.08
CA ASP A 184 -5.66 -10.98 9.27
C ASP A 184 -5.70 -9.43 9.17
N PHE A 185 -5.75 -8.89 7.97
CA PHE A 185 -5.91 -7.46 7.70
C PHE A 185 -7.35 -7.12 7.33
N LYS A 186 -8.31 -7.88 7.84
CA LYS A 186 -9.76 -7.73 7.65
C LYS A 186 -10.23 -7.91 6.21
N GLU A 187 -9.45 -8.59 5.38
CA GLU A 187 -9.82 -8.90 4.00
C GLU A 187 -11.15 -9.66 3.92
N SER A 188 -11.40 -10.59 4.82
CA SER A 188 -12.67 -11.35 4.86
C SER A 188 -13.90 -10.49 5.18
N GLN A 189 -13.72 -9.33 5.85
CA GLN A 189 -14.81 -8.45 6.23
C GLN A 189 -15.25 -7.52 5.09
N VAL A 190 -14.35 -7.22 4.16
CA VAL A 190 -14.67 -6.37 3.01
C VAL A 190 -15.17 -7.18 1.81
N GLY A 191 -14.81 -8.46 1.73
CA GLY A 191 -15.07 -9.33 0.58
C GLY A 191 -14.19 -8.97 -0.62
N GLU A 192 -14.31 -9.74 -1.70
CA GLU A 192 -13.58 -9.49 -2.94
C GLU A 192 -14.44 -8.73 -3.93
N SER A 193 -14.03 -7.52 -4.28
CA SER A 193 -14.65 -6.66 -5.29
C SER A 193 -13.91 -6.66 -6.63
N ALA A 194 -12.72 -7.27 -6.70
CA ALA A 194 -11.93 -7.32 -7.92
C ALA A 194 -12.68 -7.94 -9.11
N SER A 195 -12.40 -7.45 -10.30
CA SER A 195 -12.97 -7.98 -11.54
C SER A 195 -12.61 -9.46 -11.75
N VAL A 196 -13.42 -10.15 -12.56
CA VAL A 196 -13.16 -11.56 -12.91
C VAL A 196 -11.79 -11.71 -13.60
N LEU A 197 -11.46 -10.79 -14.50
CA LEU A 197 -10.19 -10.81 -15.23
C LEU A 197 -9.01 -10.62 -14.26
N MET A 198 -9.07 -9.64 -13.37
CA MET A 198 -8.02 -9.41 -12.38
C MET A 198 -7.83 -10.62 -11.46
N LYS A 199 -8.91 -11.22 -10.96
CA LYS A 199 -8.84 -12.45 -10.15
C LYS A 199 -8.22 -13.62 -10.91
N SER A 200 -8.58 -13.81 -12.16
CA SER A 200 -8.02 -14.87 -13.00
C SER A 200 -6.51 -14.68 -13.21
N THR A 201 -6.09 -13.47 -13.60
CA THR A 201 -4.67 -13.15 -13.83
C THR A 201 -3.85 -13.25 -12.53
N ALA A 202 -4.34 -12.71 -11.43
CA ALA A 202 -3.68 -12.78 -10.12
C ALA A 202 -3.48 -14.24 -9.65
N ASN A 203 -4.51 -15.07 -9.78
CA ASN A 203 -4.43 -16.48 -9.40
C ASN A 203 -3.48 -17.27 -10.31
N ALA A 204 -3.52 -17.03 -11.62
CA ALA A 204 -2.59 -17.70 -12.57
C ALA A 204 -1.14 -17.32 -12.28
N LEU A 205 -0.86 -16.03 -12.04
CA LEU A 205 0.48 -15.57 -11.68
C LEU A 205 0.95 -16.19 -10.38
N GLN A 206 0.13 -16.15 -9.34
CA GLN A 206 0.49 -16.71 -8.04
C GLN A 206 0.75 -18.22 -8.11
N GLN A 207 -0.07 -18.97 -8.83
CA GLN A 207 0.11 -20.42 -9.01
C GLN A 207 1.44 -20.72 -9.72
N ALA A 208 1.75 -20.00 -10.79
CA ALA A 208 3.00 -20.17 -11.52
C ALA A 208 4.22 -19.82 -10.65
N LEU A 209 4.17 -18.72 -9.87
CA LEU A 209 5.23 -18.34 -8.95
C LEU A 209 5.43 -19.39 -7.84
N ALA A 210 4.36 -19.87 -7.23
CA ALA A 210 4.43 -20.89 -6.17
C ALA A 210 4.95 -22.24 -6.68
N ALA A 211 4.64 -22.59 -7.94
CA ALA A 211 5.14 -23.79 -8.58
C ALA A 211 6.60 -23.67 -9.06
N GLY A 212 7.18 -22.47 -9.07
CA GLY A 212 8.50 -22.21 -9.64
C GLY A 212 8.51 -22.24 -11.17
N ASP A 213 7.34 -22.13 -11.77
CA ASP A 213 7.17 -22.18 -13.23
C ASP A 213 7.33 -20.78 -13.86
N ALA A 214 8.58 -20.41 -14.11
CA ALA A 214 8.90 -19.13 -14.72
C ALA A 214 8.36 -18.99 -16.16
N GLN A 215 8.14 -20.10 -16.87
CA GLN A 215 7.58 -20.04 -18.24
C GLN A 215 6.09 -19.70 -18.18
N SER A 216 5.33 -20.37 -17.34
CA SER A 216 3.91 -20.06 -17.14
C SER A 216 3.73 -18.65 -16.55
N ALA A 217 4.56 -18.23 -15.58
CA ALA A 217 4.53 -16.87 -15.07
C ALA A 217 4.84 -15.84 -16.17
N GLY A 218 5.91 -16.09 -16.95
CA GLY A 218 6.32 -15.23 -18.06
C GLY A 218 5.28 -15.17 -19.20
N ALA A 219 4.52 -16.25 -19.42
CA ALA A 219 3.47 -16.28 -20.43
C ALA A 219 2.36 -15.24 -20.21
N LEU A 220 2.12 -14.84 -18.94
CA LEU A 220 1.11 -13.85 -18.56
C LEU A 220 1.46 -12.40 -18.93
N PHE A 221 2.72 -12.12 -19.28
CA PHE A 221 3.17 -10.77 -19.60
C PHE A 221 2.99 -10.41 -21.08
N SER A 222 2.71 -9.16 -21.37
CA SER A 222 2.75 -8.60 -22.72
C SER A 222 4.21 -8.55 -23.24
N TYR A 223 4.37 -8.40 -24.56
CA TYR A 223 5.69 -8.42 -25.19
C TYR A 223 6.67 -7.39 -24.61
N ASP A 224 6.20 -6.19 -24.37
CA ASP A 224 6.94 -5.02 -23.89
C ASP A 224 6.76 -4.74 -22.39
N ALA A 225 6.25 -5.72 -21.64
CA ALA A 225 5.96 -5.59 -20.22
C ALA A 225 7.16 -5.14 -19.38
N VAL A 226 6.85 -4.51 -18.25
CA VAL A 226 7.83 -4.12 -17.25
C VAL A 226 7.56 -4.85 -15.93
N PHE A 227 8.59 -5.50 -15.40
CA PHE A 227 8.60 -6.04 -14.03
C PHE A 227 9.47 -5.14 -13.16
N GLU A 228 8.95 -4.71 -12.01
CA GLU A 228 9.64 -3.85 -11.06
C GLU A 228 9.57 -4.43 -9.66
N ASP A 229 10.72 -4.65 -9.03
CA ASP A 229 10.83 -4.99 -7.61
C ASP A 229 11.38 -3.77 -6.87
N MET A 230 10.50 -3.07 -6.14
CA MET A 230 10.85 -1.85 -5.40
C MET A 230 11.81 -2.15 -4.24
N THR A 231 11.71 -3.33 -3.65
CA THR A 231 12.57 -3.76 -2.53
C THR A 231 13.99 -4.04 -3.02
N LEU A 232 14.14 -4.69 -4.17
CA LEU A 232 15.45 -4.95 -4.78
C LEU A 232 15.96 -3.76 -5.60
N ARG A 233 15.10 -2.77 -5.89
CA ARG A 233 15.38 -1.65 -6.81
C ARG A 233 15.77 -2.15 -8.21
N THR A 234 15.10 -3.21 -8.66
CA THR A 234 15.35 -3.88 -9.93
C THR A 234 14.19 -3.64 -10.88
N GLN A 235 14.49 -3.33 -12.12
CA GLN A 235 13.52 -3.24 -13.20
C GLN A 235 13.98 -4.09 -14.37
N VAL A 236 13.06 -4.90 -14.92
CA VAL A 236 13.31 -5.77 -16.09
C VAL A 236 12.24 -5.47 -17.14
N SER A 237 12.65 -5.25 -18.38
CA SER A 237 11.74 -4.89 -19.47
C SER A 237 11.73 -5.95 -20.57
N GLY A 238 10.51 -6.25 -21.03
CA GLY A 238 10.22 -7.23 -22.07
C GLY A 238 9.96 -8.64 -21.53
N LYS A 239 8.92 -9.28 -22.07
CA LYS A 239 8.44 -10.62 -21.68
C LYS A 239 9.57 -11.65 -21.59
N ALA A 240 10.43 -11.73 -22.60
CA ALA A 240 11.51 -12.71 -22.65
C ALA A 240 12.54 -12.47 -21.52
N ALA A 241 12.90 -11.21 -21.24
CA ALA A 241 13.82 -10.86 -20.16
C ALA A 241 13.18 -11.13 -18.80
N ILE A 242 11.90 -10.80 -18.62
CA ILE A 242 11.14 -11.09 -17.39
C ILE A 242 11.10 -12.60 -17.14
N THR A 243 10.84 -13.42 -18.17
CA THR A 243 10.83 -14.88 -18.02
C THR A 243 12.19 -15.42 -17.57
N ARG A 244 13.30 -14.93 -18.18
CA ARG A 244 14.67 -15.31 -17.76
C ARG A 244 15.00 -14.83 -16.35
N TYR A 245 14.58 -13.61 -15.99
CA TYR A 245 14.73 -13.09 -14.64
C TYR A 245 14.00 -13.98 -13.61
N LEU A 246 12.72 -14.28 -13.85
CA LEU A 246 11.93 -15.15 -12.97
C LEU A 246 12.56 -16.54 -12.85
N ALA A 247 13.06 -17.13 -13.93
CA ALA A 247 13.73 -18.43 -13.89
C ALA A 247 14.95 -18.45 -12.94
N ARG A 248 15.61 -17.30 -12.74
CA ARG A 248 16.75 -17.20 -11.82
C ARG A 248 16.34 -16.92 -10.38
N VAL A 249 15.29 -16.11 -10.17
CA VAL A 249 14.98 -15.58 -8.82
C VAL A 249 13.85 -16.30 -8.11
N ILE A 250 12.94 -16.97 -8.82
CA ILE A 250 11.67 -17.48 -8.29
C ILE A 250 11.84 -18.45 -7.12
N VAL A 251 12.94 -19.20 -7.09
CA VAL A 251 13.22 -20.16 -6.01
C VAL A 251 13.57 -19.47 -4.69
N GLN A 252 14.18 -18.29 -4.75
CA GLN A 252 14.65 -17.55 -3.57
C GLN A 252 13.76 -16.34 -3.22
N ALA A 253 12.97 -15.86 -4.18
CA ALA A 253 12.11 -14.69 -3.98
C ALA A 253 11.08 -14.97 -2.86
N PRO A 254 10.79 -13.99 -1.99
CA PRO A 254 9.81 -14.16 -0.90
C PRO A 254 8.40 -14.52 -1.40
N TYR A 255 8.08 -14.14 -2.62
CA TYR A 255 6.81 -14.44 -3.32
C TYR A 255 6.86 -15.71 -4.19
N GLY A 256 7.95 -16.46 -4.17
CA GLY A 256 8.17 -17.64 -5.03
C GLY A 256 8.17 -18.96 -4.25
N VAL A 257 8.83 -19.98 -4.80
CA VAL A 257 8.83 -21.38 -4.31
C VAL A 257 9.41 -21.53 -2.91
N GLY A 258 10.50 -20.86 -2.61
CA GLY A 258 11.20 -21.00 -1.31
C GLY A 258 10.38 -20.51 -0.11
N SER A 259 9.34 -19.72 -0.37
CA SER A 259 8.40 -19.24 0.62
C SER A 259 7.01 -19.15 -0.05
N PRO A 260 6.31 -20.30 -0.17
CA PRO A 260 5.08 -20.37 -0.95
C PRO A 260 4.09 -19.29 -0.54
N SER A 261 3.67 -18.49 -1.49
CA SER A 261 2.73 -17.40 -1.28
C SER A 261 1.32 -17.81 -1.64
N ILE A 262 0.34 -17.21 -0.97
CA ILE A 262 -1.06 -17.32 -1.33
C ILE A 262 -1.60 -15.91 -1.58
N PRO A 263 -2.51 -15.71 -2.51
CA PRO A 263 -3.27 -14.47 -2.58
C PRO A 263 -4.02 -14.30 -1.28
N ARG A 264 -3.81 -13.16 -0.65
CA ARG A 264 -4.50 -12.79 0.58
C ARG A 264 -5.80 -12.09 0.25
N HIS A 265 -5.71 -11.18 -0.71
CA HIS A 265 -6.82 -10.38 -1.19
C HIS A 265 -6.51 -9.86 -2.59
N VAL A 266 -7.48 -9.91 -3.48
CA VAL A 266 -7.36 -9.42 -4.86
C VAL A 266 -8.20 -8.17 -5.02
N LEU A 267 -7.64 -7.13 -5.64
CA LEU A 267 -8.25 -5.81 -5.79
C LEU A 267 -8.20 -5.35 -7.25
N GLY A 268 -9.12 -4.46 -7.60
CA GLY A 268 -9.05 -3.69 -8.83
C GLY A 268 -9.97 -4.16 -9.95
N SER A 269 -9.80 -3.50 -11.09
CA SER A 269 -10.62 -3.60 -12.30
C SER A 269 -9.93 -4.41 -13.40
N ASP A 270 -10.57 -4.49 -14.58
CA ASP A 270 -9.98 -5.16 -15.75
C ASP A 270 -8.72 -4.48 -16.30
N LYS A 271 -8.47 -3.21 -15.95
CA LYS A 271 -7.30 -2.45 -16.41
C LYS A 271 -6.14 -2.48 -15.44
N GLY A 272 -6.42 -2.60 -14.16
CA GLY A 272 -5.39 -2.54 -13.14
C GLY A 272 -5.90 -2.82 -11.74
N GLY A 273 -4.98 -3.24 -10.91
CA GLY A 273 -5.23 -3.69 -9.55
C GLY A 273 -4.07 -4.56 -9.09
N GLY A 274 -4.38 -5.75 -8.58
CA GLY A 274 -3.37 -6.71 -8.17
C GLY A 274 -3.79 -7.51 -6.95
N TYR A 275 -2.83 -7.96 -6.17
CA TYR A 275 -3.13 -8.75 -4.98
C TYR A 275 -2.10 -8.61 -3.87
N GLU A 276 -2.59 -8.70 -2.64
CA GLU A 276 -1.77 -8.88 -1.45
C GLU A 276 -1.37 -10.34 -1.34
N TRP A 277 -0.11 -10.60 -1.01
CA TRP A 277 0.38 -11.95 -0.81
C TRP A 277 0.98 -12.13 0.59
N ARG A 278 0.96 -13.36 1.04
CA ARG A 278 1.55 -13.77 2.31
C ARG A 278 2.28 -15.09 2.13
N ALA A 279 3.52 -15.17 2.58
CA ALA A 279 4.23 -16.43 2.62
C ALA A 279 3.57 -17.37 3.63
N SER A 280 3.45 -18.65 3.30
CA SER A 280 2.73 -19.65 4.11
C SER A 280 3.37 -19.94 5.45
N GLN A 281 4.67 -19.73 5.58
CA GLN A 281 5.42 -19.93 6.84
C GLN A 281 5.63 -18.60 7.54
N LEU A 282 4.58 -18.07 8.14
CA LEU A 282 4.69 -16.77 8.75
C LEU A 282 4.79 -16.78 10.24
N SER A 283 5.96 -16.41 10.66
CA SER A 283 6.17 -15.54 11.81
C SER A 283 6.80 -14.25 11.30
N GLY A 284 6.25 -13.10 11.64
CA GLY A 284 6.96 -11.84 11.55
C GLY A 284 7.03 -11.16 10.17
N GLY A 285 5.93 -11.13 9.41
CA GLY A 285 5.82 -10.07 8.41
C GLY A 285 6.34 -10.37 7.02
N LYS A 286 6.41 -11.61 6.58
CA LYS A 286 6.68 -11.94 5.16
C LYS A 286 5.41 -11.74 4.33
N ASN A 287 5.01 -10.51 4.18
CA ASN A 287 3.90 -10.06 3.37
C ASN A 287 4.41 -9.14 2.28
N GLY A 288 3.64 -9.00 1.23
CA GLY A 288 3.90 -8.03 0.19
C GLY A 288 2.68 -7.86 -0.69
N ILE A 289 2.84 -7.07 -1.73
CA ILE A 289 1.78 -6.75 -2.67
C ILE A 289 2.33 -6.74 -4.09
N PHE A 290 1.52 -7.19 -5.03
CA PHE A 290 1.73 -6.98 -6.46
C PHE A 290 0.71 -5.98 -6.99
N ALA A 291 1.19 -4.95 -7.69
CA ALA A 291 0.38 -4.04 -8.48
C ALA A 291 0.52 -4.43 -9.96
N LEU A 292 -0.60 -4.67 -10.64
CA LEU A 292 -0.69 -5.16 -12.01
C LEU A 292 -1.43 -4.16 -12.90
N ASN A 293 -0.80 -3.72 -13.98
CA ASN A 293 -1.49 -3.11 -15.10
C ASN A 293 -1.80 -4.20 -16.14
N LEU A 294 -3.02 -4.24 -16.65
CA LEU A 294 -3.44 -5.19 -17.65
C LEU A 294 -3.80 -4.49 -18.96
N ASP A 295 -3.53 -5.14 -20.09
CA ASP A 295 -4.11 -4.75 -21.36
C ASP A 295 -5.51 -5.34 -21.57
N ALA A 296 -6.13 -5.03 -22.70
CA ALA A 296 -7.47 -5.51 -23.03
C ALA A 296 -7.58 -7.05 -23.18
N SER A 297 -6.47 -7.74 -23.38
CA SER A 297 -6.41 -9.21 -23.42
C SER A 297 -6.23 -9.86 -22.04
N GLY A 298 -5.98 -9.06 -21.01
CA GLY A 298 -5.63 -9.51 -19.66
C GLY A 298 -4.14 -9.81 -19.48
N ALA A 299 -3.28 -9.50 -20.48
CA ALA A 299 -1.86 -9.65 -20.32
C ALA A 299 -1.29 -8.53 -19.42
N ILE A 300 -0.33 -8.90 -18.57
CA ILE A 300 0.32 -7.98 -17.65
C ILE A 300 1.26 -7.07 -18.43
N THR A 301 0.97 -5.77 -18.49
CA THR A 301 1.84 -4.77 -19.15
C THR A 301 2.85 -4.19 -18.16
N ARG A 302 2.50 -4.15 -16.86
CA ARG A 302 3.42 -3.79 -15.80
C ARG A 302 3.07 -4.55 -14.52
N LEU A 303 4.09 -5.07 -13.86
CA LEU A 303 4.02 -5.61 -12.51
C LEU A 303 4.99 -4.83 -11.64
N THR A 304 4.50 -4.35 -10.49
CA THR A 304 5.35 -3.77 -9.45
C THR A 304 5.10 -4.51 -8.15
N THR A 305 6.17 -4.88 -7.43
CA THR A 305 6.06 -5.50 -6.11
C THR A 305 6.85 -4.73 -5.08
N VAL A 306 6.36 -4.77 -3.84
CA VAL A 306 7.09 -4.33 -2.66
C VAL A 306 6.82 -5.28 -1.49
N TYR A 307 7.83 -5.48 -0.68
CA TYR A 307 7.81 -6.20 0.59
C TYR A 307 8.89 -5.62 1.49
N ASP A 308 8.85 -5.94 2.77
CA ASP A 308 9.87 -5.46 3.70
C ASP A 308 11.17 -6.26 3.56
N GLY A 309 12.19 -5.63 2.98
CA GLY A 309 13.51 -6.23 2.82
C GLY A 309 14.24 -6.48 4.15
N ARG A 310 13.85 -5.80 5.24
CA ARG A 310 14.50 -5.99 6.54
C ARG A 310 14.20 -7.36 7.17
N VAL A 311 13.05 -7.96 6.85
CA VAL A 311 12.68 -9.30 7.35
C VAL A 311 13.18 -10.45 6.46
N VAL A 312 13.81 -10.11 5.33
CA VAL A 312 14.48 -11.07 4.45
C VAL A 312 15.96 -11.15 4.81
N GLN A 313 16.54 -12.33 4.83
CA GLN A 313 17.96 -12.50 5.10
C GLN A 313 18.82 -11.71 4.10
N SER A 314 19.80 -10.95 4.57
CA SER A 314 20.64 -10.09 3.72
C SER A 314 21.34 -10.87 2.60
N ALA A 315 21.78 -12.11 2.86
CA ALA A 315 22.39 -12.96 1.85
C ALA A 315 21.41 -13.31 0.71
N VAL A 316 20.13 -13.52 1.04
CA VAL A 316 19.08 -13.77 0.05
C VAL A 316 18.85 -12.52 -0.81
N LEU A 317 18.75 -11.35 -0.19
CA LEU A 317 18.59 -10.08 -0.93
C LEU A 317 19.77 -9.79 -1.86
N GLN A 318 21.00 -10.03 -1.39
CA GLN A 318 22.21 -9.88 -2.21
C GLN A 318 22.21 -10.86 -3.38
N SER A 319 21.85 -12.14 -3.13
CA SER A 319 21.71 -13.14 -4.18
C SER A 319 20.67 -12.72 -5.22
N LEU A 320 19.48 -12.30 -4.80
CA LEU A 320 18.41 -11.83 -5.69
C LEU A 320 18.84 -10.62 -6.53
N ALA A 321 19.52 -9.65 -5.92
CA ALA A 321 20.04 -8.49 -6.63
C ALA A 321 21.09 -8.90 -7.71
N THR A 322 21.98 -9.84 -7.38
CA THR A 322 22.98 -10.37 -8.32
C THR A 322 22.31 -11.12 -9.47
N LEU A 323 21.33 -11.98 -9.15
CA LEU A 323 20.57 -12.75 -10.17
C LEU A 323 19.70 -11.85 -11.05
N GLY A 324 19.37 -10.64 -10.59
CA GLY A 324 18.67 -9.62 -11.37
C GLY A 324 19.46 -9.08 -12.55
N VAL A 325 20.79 -9.17 -12.48
CA VAL A 325 21.67 -8.74 -13.57
C VAL A 325 21.82 -9.89 -14.58
N GLU A 326 21.58 -9.61 -15.84
CA GLU A 326 21.91 -10.59 -16.91
C GLU A 326 23.42 -10.62 -17.10
N PRO A 327 24.01 -11.83 -17.26
CA PRO A 327 25.45 -11.97 -17.54
C PRO A 327 25.82 -11.42 -18.90
#